data_6056dd0ff2b5aec870ea7cb1576419c9
#
_entry.id   6056dd0ff2b5aec870ea7cb1576419c9
#
_cell.length_a   1.000
_cell.length_b   1.000
_cell.length_c   1.000
_cell.angle_alpha   90.00
_cell.angle_beta   90.00
_cell.angle_gamma   90.00
#
_symmetry.space_group_name_H-M   'P 1'
#
loop_
_entity.id
_entity.type
_entity.pdbx_description
1 polymer ?
#
loop_
_entity_poly.entity_id
_entity_poly.type
_entity_poly.pdbx_seq_one_letter_code
_entity_poly.pdbx_strand_id
1 'polypeptide(L)' 'MDDTPRRIDIGFQGGQVLPVRVSQEDHDAFRKALSNSSSDRWFELHTMDSEVHIDLSQVVYVLLDTEDQRVGF' A
#
# COMPACT_ATOMS: atom_id res chain seq x y z
N MET A 1 8.60 -10.27 16.25
CA MET A 1 7.89 -9.59 15.91
C MET A 1 8.14 -8.27 15.52
N ASP A 2 8.34 -8.03 14.38
CA ASP A 2 8.74 -6.80 13.91
C ASP A 2 7.57 -6.05 13.40
N ASP A 3 7.25 -4.99 14.08
CA ASP A 3 6.16 -4.14 13.67
C ASP A 3 6.65 -2.93 12.92
N THR A 4 7.84 -3.00 12.39
CA THR A 4 8.40 -1.87 11.66
C THR A 4 7.51 -1.54 10.47
N PRO A 5 7.10 -0.28 10.35
CA PRO A 5 6.28 0.11 9.21
C PRO A 5 7.05 -0.05 7.91
N ARG A 6 6.33 -0.36 6.86
CA ARG A 6 6.93 -0.52 5.55
C ARG A 6 6.46 0.58 4.65
N ARG A 7 7.33 1.03 3.81
CA ARG A 7 6.98 2.04 2.84
C ARG A 7 6.46 1.37 1.58
N ILE A 8 5.31 1.80 1.12
CA ILE A 8 4.80 1.34 -0.16
C ILE A 8 4.47 2.55 -1.02
N ASP A 9 4.59 2.38 -2.31
CA ASP A 9 4.21 3.39 -3.27
C ASP A 9 3.01 2.86 -4.03
N ILE A 10 1.93 3.62 -4.03
CA ILE A 10 0.72 3.22 -4.72
C ILE A 10 0.60 4.04 -5.98
N GLY A 11 0.63 3.37 -7.12
CA GLY A 11 0.52 4.06 -8.41
C GLY A 11 -0.89 4.05 -8.91
N PHE A 12 -1.37 5.20 -9.34
CA PHE A 12 -2.72 5.38 -9.84
C PHE A 12 -2.74 5.66 -11.32
N GLN A 13 -3.88 5.44 -11.94
CA GLN A 13 -4.04 5.81 -13.32
C GLN A 13 -3.83 7.32 -13.44
N GLY A 14 -3.18 7.73 -14.49
CA GLY A 14 -2.83 9.13 -14.66
C GLY A 14 -1.43 9.47 -14.22
N GLY A 15 -0.73 8.51 -13.65
CA GLY A 15 0.66 8.72 -13.30
C GLY A 15 0.95 9.23 -11.91
N GLN A 16 -0.08 9.37 -11.08
CA GLN A 16 0.14 9.85 -9.72
C GLN A 16 0.63 8.71 -8.84
N VAL A 17 1.51 9.04 -7.91
CA VAL A 17 2.06 8.05 -6.98
C VAL A 17 1.89 8.58 -5.57
N LEU A 18 1.40 7.72 -4.69
CA LEU A 18 1.21 8.07 -3.28
C LEU A 18 2.12 7.19 -2.43
N PRO A 19 3.18 7.75 -1.85
CA PRO A 19 4.03 6.98 -0.94
C PRO A 19 3.46 7.04 0.47
N VAL A 20 3.35 5.89 1.12
CA VAL A 20 2.84 5.84 2.48
C VAL A 20 3.60 4.79 3.26
N ARG A 21 3.51 4.87 4.58
CA ARG A 21 4.08 3.86 5.45
C ARG A 21 2.95 3.16 6.18
N VAL A 22 2.95 1.86 6.12
CA VAL A 22 1.88 1.06 6.71
C VAL A 22 2.47 -0.12 7.45
N SER A 23 1.72 -0.68 8.36
CA SER A 23 2.13 -1.91 9.02
C SER A 23 2.01 -3.07 8.05
N GLN A 24 2.64 -4.17 8.36
CA GLN A 24 2.54 -5.35 7.53
C GLN A 24 1.09 -5.81 7.43
N GLU A 25 0.37 -5.71 8.54
CA GLU A 25 -1.01 -6.12 8.58
C GLU A 25 -1.88 -5.27 7.64
N ASP A 26 -1.66 -3.97 7.65
CA ASP A 26 -2.41 -3.08 6.78
C ASP A 26 -2.04 -3.27 5.32
N HIS A 27 -0.78 -3.56 5.06
CA HIS A 27 -0.33 -3.83 3.72
C HIS A 27 -1.01 -5.10 3.18
N ASP A 28 -1.07 -6.14 4.00
CA ASP A 28 -1.71 -7.39 3.60
C ASP A 28 -3.20 -7.20 3.34
N ALA A 29 -3.86 -6.42 4.18
CA ALA A 29 -5.28 -6.16 3.99
C ALA A 29 -5.53 -5.41 2.68
N PHE A 30 -4.65 -4.45 2.37
CA PHE A 30 -4.76 -3.70 1.14
C PHE A 30 -4.57 -4.60 -0.08
N ARG A 31 -3.57 -5.47 -0.03
CA ARG A 31 -3.32 -6.40 -1.12
C ARG A 31 -4.50 -7.33 -1.34
N LYS A 32 -5.09 -7.81 -0.25
CA LYS A 32 -6.25 -8.68 -0.37
C LYS A 32 -7.43 -7.96 -1.01
N ALA A 33 -7.63 -6.71 -0.64
CA ALA A 33 -8.70 -5.92 -1.22
C ALA A 33 -8.51 -5.74 -2.71
N LEU A 34 -7.26 -5.52 -3.13
CA LEU A 34 -6.97 -5.35 -4.54
C LEU A 34 -7.22 -6.64 -5.33
N SER A 35 -6.96 -7.78 -4.70
CA SER A 35 -7.14 -9.05 -5.38
C SER A 35 -8.57 -9.54 -5.41
N ASN A 36 -9.40 -8.98 -4.56
CA ASN A 36 -10.77 -9.47 -4.40
C ASN A 36 -11.70 -8.67 -5.28
N SER A 37 -12.16 -9.26 -6.36
CA SER A 37 -12.99 -8.53 -7.31
C SER A 37 -14.35 -8.16 -6.75
N SER A 38 -14.74 -8.74 -5.64
CA SER A 38 -16.01 -8.36 -5.03
C SER A 38 -15.85 -7.37 -3.90
N SER A 39 -14.66 -6.84 -3.69
CA SER A 39 -14.44 -5.83 -2.67
C SER A 39 -15.13 -4.54 -3.05
N ASP A 40 -15.37 -3.72 -2.06
CA ASP A 40 -15.88 -2.39 -2.30
C ASP A 40 -14.85 -1.61 -3.10
N ARG A 41 -15.34 -0.62 -3.84
CA ARG A 41 -14.46 0.20 -4.64
C ARG A 41 -13.52 1.02 -3.77
N TRP A 42 -13.98 1.48 -2.61
CA TRP A 42 -13.19 2.31 -1.73
C TRP A 42 -12.61 1.53 -0.58
N PHE A 43 -11.35 1.75 -0.31
CA PHE A 43 -10.64 1.07 0.77
C PHE A 43 -10.04 2.10 1.71
N GLU A 44 -10.23 1.91 2.99
CA GLU A 44 -9.69 2.81 3.99
C GLU A 44 -8.35 2.26 4.44
N LEU A 45 -7.27 2.92 4.07
CA LEU A 45 -5.94 2.48 4.40
C LEU A 45 -5.40 3.31 5.56
N HIS A 46 -5.00 2.63 6.62
CA HIS A 46 -4.45 3.31 7.78
C HIS A 46 -2.94 3.36 7.64
N THR A 47 -2.40 4.57 7.58
CA THR A 47 -0.96 4.75 7.52
C THR A 47 -0.47 5.16 8.89
N MET A 48 0.82 5.37 9.02
CA MET A 48 1.39 5.71 10.31
C MET A 48 0.91 7.06 10.82
N ASP A 49 0.56 7.95 9.95
CA ASP A 49 0.19 9.30 10.35
C ASP A 49 -1.10 9.81 9.75
N SER A 50 -1.85 8.96 9.07
CA SER A 50 -3.09 9.43 8.47
C SER A 50 -3.96 8.26 8.05
N GLU A 51 -5.14 8.61 7.58
CA GLU A 51 -6.08 7.63 7.10
C GLU A 51 -6.40 8.03 5.68
N VAL A 52 -6.23 7.14 4.73
CA VAL A 52 -6.38 7.46 3.32
C VAL A 52 -7.47 6.58 2.72
N HIS A 53 -8.40 7.18 2.02
CA HIS A 53 -9.44 6.44 1.32
C HIS A 53 -9.02 6.32 -0.13
N ILE A 54 -8.90 5.10 -0.60
CA ILE A 54 -8.34 4.82 -1.91
C ILE A 54 -9.39 4.20 -2.80
N ASP A 55 -9.50 4.72 -4.02
CA ASP A 55 -10.38 4.15 -5.03
C ASP A 55 -9.62 3.01 -5.67
N LEU A 56 -9.98 1.80 -5.31
CA LEU A 56 -9.25 0.62 -5.78
C LEU A 56 -9.30 0.47 -7.30
N SER A 57 -10.31 1.01 -7.93
CA SER A 57 -10.42 0.90 -9.38
C SER A 57 -9.40 1.75 -10.11
N GLN A 58 -8.76 2.68 -9.41
CA GLN A 58 -7.76 3.55 -10.02
C GLN A 58 -6.34 3.12 -9.72
N VAL A 59 -6.15 2.05 -8.96
CA VAL A 59 -4.82 1.61 -8.60
C VAL A 59 -4.25 0.76 -9.72
N VAL A 60 -3.05 1.10 -10.16
CA VAL A 60 -2.37 0.39 -11.21
C VAL A 60 -1.33 -0.56 -10.63
N TYR A 61 -0.61 -0.11 -9.60
CA TYR A 61 0.40 -0.98 -8.98
C TYR A 61 0.62 -0.57 -7.53
N VAL A 62 1.20 -1.47 -6.78
CA VAL A 62 1.65 -1.20 -5.43
C VAL A 62 3.07 -1.72 -5.33
N LEU A 63 3.99 -0.83 -4.99
CA LEU A 63 5.39 -1.18 -4.92
C LEU A 63 5.83 -1.21 -3.47
N LEU A 64 6.30 -2.34 -3.01
CA LEU A 64 6.81 -2.46 -1.65
C LEU A 64 8.28 -2.12 -1.65
N ASP A 65 8.66 -1.15 -0.83
CA ASP A 65 10.04 -0.75 -0.75
C ASP A 65 10.79 -1.76 0.10
N THR A 66 11.76 -2.41 -0.51
CA THR A 66 12.55 -3.41 0.19
C THR A 66 13.96 -2.91 0.40
N GLU A 67 14.08 -1.66 0.81
CA GLU A 67 15.41 -1.08 0.93
C GLU A 67 16.29 -1.80 1.91
N ASP A 68 15.74 -2.49 2.87
CA ASP A 68 16.54 -3.28 3.77
C ASP A 68 17.17 -4.46 3.06
N GLN A 69 16.80 -4.72 1.83
CA GLN A 69 17.39 -5.76 1.04
C GLN A 69 18.59 -5.27 0.26
N ARG A 70 18.88 -4.00 0.33
CA ARG A 70 19.95 -3.44 -0.46
C ARG A 70 21.26 -3.41 0.26
N VAL A 71 21.32 -4.02 1.39
CA VAL A 71 22.56 -4.10 2.15
C VAL A 71 23.56 -4.86 1.32
N GLY A 72 24.75 -4.38 1.28
CA GLY A 72 25.77 -5.08 0.56
C GLY A 72 26.19 -4.44 -0.73
N PHE A 73 25.55 -3.39 -1.08
CA PHE A 73 26.00 -2.72 -2.28
C PHE A 73 26.97 -1.63 -2.01
#